data_1b22d1da21c421e93015672da0a5507a
#
_entry.id   1b22d1da21c421e93015672da0a5507a
#
_cell.length_a   1.000
_cell.length_b   1.000
_cell.length_c   1.000
_cell.angle_alpha   90.00
_cell.angle_beta   90.00
_cell.angle_gamma   90.00
#
_symmetry.space_group_name_H-M   'P 1'
#
loop_
_entity.id
_entity.type
_entity.pdbx_description
1 polymer ?
#
loop_
_entity_poly.entity_id
_entity_poly.type
_entity_poly.pdbx_seq_one_letter_code
_entity_poly.pdbx_strand_id
1 'polypeptide(L)'
;AAWFTQEGKQWLSSKKSIPDLFSVGRTYEIKDFDTLAQDKQAEVLNRIYLQNVFYQLLLALTIYERDVDYIVEDDIVKIIDSHTGRIKEGNRWEHGLHTAIEIKEKVKVQDDFDGMAVISLKNYFKLYHKIAGMSGTIMPVEDELKEIYNLHCATLPTHKPLIRKDSPLRIFKSAQLKDDAIIRAITDNKKAGRPTLVGSISIKRSEQLCSKLDKLGITYRKLDAKNIKDEADTIAKAGIGNAITVSTSVAGRGTDIKPSPDAIKAGGLMVIGTDLFESVRVDRQLKGRSGRQGDPGSSVFFASLEDQILKNLKQKDLDSLEHLGASYSTDEISTDEVRKYFHKAQLNRENYLKKRRKETARKDDIIAPQRKKFYEQRNAVLFCA
;
A
#
# COMPACT_ATOMS: atom_id res chain seq x y z
N ALA A 1 9.39 -11.24 4.55
CA ALA A 1 10.05 -12.17 3.64
C ALA A 1 9.85 -13.60 4.14
N ALA A 2 9.54 -14.53 3.24
CA ALA A 2 9.42 -15.96 3.57
C ALA A 2 10.68 -16.69 3.11
N TRP A 3 11.13 -17.67 3.90
CA TRP A 3 12.33 -18.45 3.63
C TRP A 3 12.07 -19.93 3.91
N PHE A 4 12.63 -20.82 3.10
CA PHE A 4 12.65 -22.24 3.42
C PHE A 4 13.58 -22.53 4.59
N THR A 5 13.10 -23.28 5.58
CA THR A 5 13.96 -23.86 6.60
C THR A 5 14.90 -24.90 5.99
N GLN A 6 15.98 -25.28 6.70
CA GLN A 6 16.90 -26.30 6.21
C GLN A 6 16.18 -27.65 6.01
N GLU A 7 15.29 -28.01 6.92
CA GLU A 7 14.46 -29.21 6.82
C GLU A 7 13.52 -29.17 5.61
N GLY A 8 12.88 -28.00 5.36
CA GLY A 8 12.03 -27.82 4.20
C GLY A 8 12.77 -27.97 2.87
N LYS A 9 14.00 -27.46 2.79
CA LYS A 9 14.88 -27.63 1.62
C LYS A 9 15.23 -29.11 1.38
N GLN A 10 15.60 -29.84 2.44
CA GLN A 10 15.92 -31.26 2.38
C GLN A 10 14.70 -32.09 1.96
N TRP A 11 13.53 -31.78 2.55
CA TRP A 11 12.28 -32.48 2.20
C TRP A 11 11.91 -32.27 0.73
N LEU A 12 11.99 -31.06 0.20
CA LEU A 12 11.72 -30.76 -1.22
C LEU A 12 12.70 -31.50 -2.15
N SER A 13 14.00 -31.48 -1.82
CA SER A 13 15.02 -32.19 -2.58
C SER A 13 14.75 -33.68 -2.64
N SER A 14 14.34 -34.30 -1.52
CA SER A 14 14.01 -35.74 -1.45
C SER A 14 12.74 -36.07 -2.23
N LYS A 15 11.67 -35.28 -2.10
CA LYS A 15 10.38 -35.52 -2.78
C LYS A 15 10.45 -35.39 -4.29
N LYS A 16 11.31 -34.50 -4.80
CA LYS A 16 11.52 -34.28 -6.24
C LYS A 16 12.65 -35.12 -6.83
N SER A 17 13.33 -35.93 -6.00
CA SER A 17 14.49 -36.74 -6.40
C SER A 17 15.60 -35.91 -7.08
N ILE A 18 15.73 -34.64 -6.68
CA ILE A 18 16.77 -33.75 -7.17
C ILE A 18 17.72 -33.47 -5.99
N PRO A 19 18.82 -34.23 -5.89
CA PRO A 19 19.80 -33.97 -4.83
C PRO A 19 20.31 -32.52 -4.95
N ASP A 20 20.53 -31.89 -3.81
CA ASP A 20 21.09 -30.54 -3.74
C ASP A 20 20.34 -29.45 -4.52
N LEU A 21 19.01 -29.58 -4.64
CA LEU A 21 18.17 -28.62 -5.36
C LEU A 21 18.46 -27.16 -4.97
N PHE A 22 18.77 -26.90 -3.71
CA PHE A 22 19.05 -25.56 -3.17
C PHE A 22 20.51 -25.24 -2.97
N SER A 23 21.44 -26.06 -3.46
CA SER A 23 22.89 -25.84 -3.38
C SER A 23 23.43 -24.94 -4.49
N VAL A 24 22.68 -24.81 -5.58
CA VAL A 24 23.08 -24.03 -6.75
C VAL A 24 22.69 -22.57 -6.56
N GLY A 25 23.67 -21.68 -6.61
CA GLY A 25 23.47 -20.23 -6.63
C GLY A 25 22.92 -19.74 -7.97
N ARG A 26 22.80 -18.42 -8.11
CA ARG A 26 22.43 -17.82 -9.41
C ARG A 26 23.55 -18.03 -10.43
N THR A 27 23.20 -18.04 -11.73
CA THR A 27 24.17 -18.31 -12.80
C THR A 27 25.45 -17.48 -12.73
N TYR A 28 25.34 -16.21 -12.34
CA TYR A 28 26.50 -15.31 -12.18
C TYR A 28 27.32 -15.59 -10.91
N GLU A 29 26.83 -16.40 -9.99
CA GLU A 29 27.56 -16.84 -8.77
C GLU A 29 28.31 -18.17 -9.04
N ILE A 30 28.01 -18.83 -10.17
CA ILE A 30 28.64 -20.09 -10.57
C ILE A 30 29.87 -19.73 -11.39
N LYS A 31 31.05 -19.97 -10.82
CA LYS A 31 32.29 -19.82 -11.57
C LYS A 31 32.28 -20.73 -12.77
N ASP A 32 32.70 -20.18 -13.91
CA ASP A 32 32.86 -20.92 -15.16
C ASP A 32 31.61 -21.54 -15.73
N PHE A 33 30.38 -20.99 -15.44
CA PHE A 33 29.14 -21.50 -15.99
C PHE A 33 29.17 -21.66 -17.52
N ASP A 34 29.73 -20.66 -18.22
CA ASP A 34 29.81 -20.64 -19.68
C ASP A 34 30.76 -21.71 -20.26
N THR A 35 31.64 -22.29 -19.43
CA THR A 35 32.57 -23.34 -19.83
C THR A 35 32.04 -24.75 -19.56
N LEU A 36 30.89 -24.87 -18.89
CA LEU A 36 30.25 -26.15 -18.64
C LEU A 36 29.71 -26.78 -19.96
N ALA A 37 29.68 -28.09 -20.02
CA ALA A 37 29.01 -28.81 -21.10
C ALA A 37 27.52 -28.46 -21.14
N GLN A 38 26.90 -28.44 -22.33
CA GLN A 38 25.52 -27.95 -22.53
C GLN A 38 24.48 -28.71 -21.69
N ASP A 39 24.64 -30.02 -21.51
CA ASP A 39 23.78 -30.84 -20.65
C ASP A 39 23.86 -30.39 -19.16
N LYS A 40 25.05 -30.10 -18.68
CA LYS A 40 25.26 -29.56 -17.31
C LYS A 40 24.73 -28.14 -17.16
N GLN A 41 24.89 -27.30 -18.18
CA GLN A 41 24.26 -25.96 -18.17
C GLN A 41 22.72 -26.06 -18.09
N ALA A 42 22.13 -26.96 -18.88
CA ALA A 42 20.70 -27.21 -18.86
C ALA A 42 20.20 -27.74 -17.49
N GLU A 43 20.96 -28.62 -16.86
CA GLU A 43 20.67 -29.14 -15.52
C GLU A 43 20.69 -28.02 -14.47
N VAL A 44 21.72 -27.18 -14.50
CA VAL A 44 21.85 -26.01 -13.60
C VAL A 44 20.68 -25.04 -13.79
N LEU A 45 20.35 -24.70 -15.03
CA LEU A 45 19.23 -23.82 -15.35
C LEU A 45 17.90 -24.39 -14.86
N ASN A 46 17.67 -25.68 -15.04
CA ASN A 46 16.48 -26.34 -14.54
C ASN A 46 16.38 -26.31 -13.01
N ARG A 47 17.49 -26.49 -12.30
CA ARG A 47 17.52 -26.35 -10.84
C ARG A 47 17.18 -24.94 -10.40
N ILE A 48 17.76 -23.93 -11.02
CA ILE A 48 17.46 -22.50 -10.75
C ILE A 48 15.98 -22.20 -11.01
N TYR A 49 15.44 -22.70 -12.11
CA TYR A 49 14.02 -22.57 -12.44
C TYR A 49 13.13 -23.19 -11.36
N LEU A 50 13.40 -24.42 -10.94
CA LEU A 50 12.64 -25.10 -9.89
C LEU A 50 12.74 -24.40 -8.54
N GLN A 51 13.94 -23.89 -8.16
CA GLN A 51 14.09 -23.07 -6.97
C GLN A 51 13.18 -21.84 -7.02
N ASN A 52 13.14 -21.16 -8.15
CA ASN A 52 12.26 -20.00 -8.32
C ASN A 52 10.78 -20.40 -8.19
N VAL A 53 10.35 -21.48 -8.84
CA VAL A 53 8.97 -21.98 -8.74
C VAL A 53 8.58 -22.26 -7.29
N PHE A 54 9.41 -22.98 -6.54
CA PHE A 54 9.13 -23.25 -5.12
C PHE A 54 9.12 -21.98 -4.28
N TYR A 55 10.01 -21.03 -4.58
CA TYR A 55 10.02 -19.75 -3.87
C TYR A 55 8.75 -18.93 -4.14
N GLN A 56 8.27 -18.88 -5.38
CA GLN A 56 7.02 -18.20 -5.72
C GLN A 56 5.80 -18.87 -5.08
N LEU A 57 5.77 -20.20 -5.04
CA LEU A 57 4.72 -20.94 -4.31
C LEU A 57 4.75 -20.63 -2.81
N LEU A 58 5.93 -20.59 -2.21
CA LEU A 58 6.07 -20.20 -0.79
C LEU A 58 5.54 -18.79 -0.55
N LEU A 59 5.90 -17.82 -1.39
CA LEU A 59 5.38 -16.45 -1.29
C LEU A 59 3.85 -16.40 -1.43
N ALA A 60 3.31 -17.09 -2.43
CA ALA A 60 1.87 -17.13 -2.66
C ALA A 60 1.10 -17.69 -1.46
N LEU A 61 1.65 -18.73 -0.80
CA LEU A 61 1.00 -19.40 0.32
C LEU A 61 1.15 -18.65 1.65
N THR A 62 2.22 -17.88 1.84
CA THR A 62 2.58 -17.33 3.16
C THR A 62 2.54 -15.82 3.27
N ILE A 63 2.71 -15.10 2.16
CA ILE A 63 2.82 -13.63 2.16
C ILE A 63 1.60 -12.97 1.53
N TYR A 64 1.16 -13.48 0.38
CA TYR A 64 0.08 -12.86 -0.37
C TYR A 64 -1.28 -13.31 0.15
N GLU A 65 -2.08 -12.35 0.66
CA GLU A 65 -3.38 -12.60 1.26
C GLU A 65 -4.52 -12.13 0.34
N ARG A 66 -5.54 -12.98 0.19
CA ARG A 66 -6.78 -12.63 -0.50
C ARG A 66 -7.48 -11.47 0.22
N ASP A 67 -8.10 -10.58 -0.54
CA ASP A 67 -8.78 -9.37 -0.07
C ASP A 67 -7.85 -8.31 0.58
N VAL A 68 -6.53 -8.54 0.53
CA VAL A 68 -5.50 -7.58 0.95
C VAL A 68 -4.61 -7.22 -0.23
N ASP A 69 -3.98 -8.23 -0.86
CA ASP A 69 -3.05 -8.05 -1.99
C ASP A 69 -3.73 -8.27 -3.35
N TYR A 70 -4.78 -9.10 -3.37
CA TYR A 70 -5.55 -9.44 -4.57
C TYR A 70 -6.99 -9.82 -4.22
N ILE A 71 -7.86 -9.75 -5.23
CA ILE A 71 -9.20 -10.35 -5.19
C ILE A 71 -9.33 -11.42 -6.26
N VAL A 72 -10.33 -12.28 -6.10
CA VAL A 72 -10.78 -13.22 -7.13
C VAL A 72 -12.16 -12.81 -7.58
N GLU A 73 -12.31 -12.45 -8.84
CA GLU A 73 -13.57 -12.04 -9.46
C GLU A 73 -13.65 -12.67 -10.85
N ASP A 74 -14.77 -13.29 -11.17
CA ASP A 74 -15.00 -14.01 -12.44
C ASP A 74 -13.92 -15.07 -12.77
N ASP A 75 -13.50 -15.83 -11.75
CA ASP A 75 -12.41 -16.80 -11.83
C ASP A 75 -11.05 -16.23 -12.25
N ILE A 76 -10.85 -14.92 -12.07
CA ILE A 76 -9.60 -14.22 -12.40
C ILE A 76 -9.03 -13.61 -11.13
N VAL A 77 -7.73 -13.80 -10.92
CA VAL A 77 -6.97 -13.09 -9.89
C VAL A 77 -6.69 -11.66 -10.35
N LYS A 78 -7.12 -10.67 -9.61
CA LYS A 78 -6.89 -9.25 -9.88
C LYS A 78 -6.08 -8.62 -8.74
N ILE A 79 -5.00 -7.93 -9.08
CA ILE A 79 -4.11 -7.31 -8.10
C ILE A 79 -4.77 -6.08 -7.48
N ILE A 80 -4.67 -5.94 -6.16
CA ILE A 80 -5.03 -4.71 -5.45
C ILE A 80 -3.77 -3.84 -5.31
N ASP A 81 -3.85 -2.61 -5.74
CA ASP A 81 -2.80 -1.63 -5.47
C ASP A 81 -2.77 -1.29 -3.98
N SER A 82 -1.68 -1.62 -3.31
CA SER A 82 -1.52 -1.40 -1.87
C SER A 82 -1.61 0.07 -1.45
N HIS A 83 -1.38 1.01 -2.38
CA HIS A 83 -1.42 2.44 -2.10
C HIS A 83 -2.79 3.06 -2.39
N THR A 84 -3.47 2.56 -3.40
CA THR A 84 -4.76 3.13 -3.82
C THR A 84 -5.96 2.27 -3.42
N GLY A 85 -5.73 1.01 -3.04
CA GLY A 85 -6.79 0.04 -2.79
C GLY A 85 -7.62 -0.29 -4.05
N ARG A 86 -7.15 0.10 -5.23
CA ARG A 86 -7.85 -0.14 -6.51
C ARG A 86 -7.34 -1.41 -7.18
N ILE A 87 -8.21 -2.04 -7.93
CA ILE A 87 -7.86 -3.15 -8.80
C ILE A 87 -6.96 -2.62 -9.93
N LYS A 88 -5.86 -3.30 -10.17
CA LYS A 88 -4.99 -3.11 -11.33
C LYS A 88 -5.41 -4.09 -12.42
N GLU A 89 -6.32 -3.66 -13.27
CA GLU A 89 -6.73 -4.50 -14.40
C GLU A 89 -5.58 -4.73 -15.38
N GLY A 90 -5.48 -5.95 -15.89
CA GLY A 90 -4.45 -6.34 -16.85
C GLY A 90 -3.02 -6.47 -16.29
N ASN A 91 -2.82 -6.24 -14.98
CA ASN A 91 -1.51 -6.45 -14.36
C ASN A 91 -1.37 -7.86 -13.82
N ARG A 92 -0.19 -8.43 -13.97
CA ARG A 92 0.20 -9.72 -13.39
C ARG A 92 1.51 -9.57 -12.62
N TRP A 93 1.67 -10.33 -11.55
CA TRP A 93 2.99 -10.44 -10.92
C TRP A 93 3.91 -11.27 -11.79
N GLU A 94 5.15 -10.83 -11.91
CA GLU A 94 6.18 -11.48 -12.70
C GLU A 94 6.75 -12.73 -12.03
N HIS A 95 7.60 -13.45 -12.76
CA HIS A 95 8.38 -14.61 -12.31
C HIS A 95 7.55 -15.82 -11.85
N GLY A 96 6.29 -15.94 -12.31
CA GLY A 96 5.42 -17.06 -11.97
C GLY A 96 4.65 -16.91 -10.66
N LEU A 97 4.78 -15.76 -9.94
CA LEU A 97 4.03 -15.51 -8.71
C LEU A 97 2.52 -15.46 -8.96
N HIS A 98 2.10 -14.80 -10.05
CA HIS A 98 0.67 -14.71 -10.38
C HIS A 98 0.06 -16.09 -10.61
N THR A 99 0.73 -16.91 -11.41
CA THR A 99 0.36 -18.31 -11.65
C THR A 99 0.31 -19.13 -10.35
N ALA A 100 1.27 -18.92 -9.44
CA ALA A 100 1.26 -19.58 -8.13
C ALA A 100 0.04 -19.20 -7.30
N ILE A 101 -0.43 -17.95 -7.38
CA ILE A 101 -1.64 -17.49 -6.70
C ILE A 101 -2.90 -18.03 -7.39
N GLU A 102 -2.95 -18.06 -8.72
CA GLU A 102 -4.05 -18.69 -9.47
C GLU A 102 -4.22 -20.17 -9.08
N ILE A 103 -3.12 -20.91 -8.95
CA ILE A 103 -3.13 -22.30 -8.47
C ILE A 103 -3.61 -22.39 -7.00
N LYS A 104 -3.13 -21.51 -6.14
CA LYS A 104 -3.56 -21.43 -4.72
C LYS A 104 -5.07 -21.25 -4.63
N GLU A 105 -5.63 -20.34 -5.43
CA GLU A 105 -7.07 -20.04 -5.43
C GLU A 105 -7.91 -21.00 -6.27
N LYS A 106 -7.25 -21.96 -6.95
CA LYS A 106 -7.89 -22.97 -7.82
C LYS A 106 -8.71 -22.36 -8.96
N VAL A 107 -8.27 -21.22 -9.46
CA VAL A 107 -8.85 -20.57 -10.64
C VAL A 107 -8.09 -20.97 -11.90
N LYS A 108 -8.66 -20.68 -13.07
CA LYS A 108 -8.01 -20.97 -14.35
C LYS A 108 -6.73 -20.13 -14.48
N VAL A 109 -5.61 -20.81 -14.75
CA VAL A 109 -4.36 -20.14 -15.07
C VAL A 109 -4.51 -19.40 -16.39
N GLN A 110 -4.27 -18.09 -16.38
CA GLN A 110 -4.30 -17.24 -17.57
C GLN A 110 -2.93 -17.24 -18.25
N ASP A 111 -2.93 -17.05 -19.56
CA ASP A 111 -1.68 -16.89 -20.32
C ASP A 111 -0.95 -15.62 -19.88
N ASP A 112 0.38 -15.68 -19.84
CA ASP A 112 1.19 -14.50 -19.58
C ASP A 112 1.20 -13.58 -20.81
N PHE A 113 1.19 -12.26 -20.56
CA PHE A 113 1.31 -11.29 -21.64
C PHE A 113 2.77 -11.19 -22.09
N ASP A 114 3.00 -11.38 -23.38
CA ASP A 114 4.29 -11.05 -23.97
C ASP A 114 4.41 -9.52 -24.12
N GLY A 115 5.24 -8.95 -23.26
CA GLY A 115 5.51 -7.51 -23.30
C GLY A 115 6.36 -7.13 -24.51
N MET A 116 5.77 -6.51 -25.51
CA MET A 116 6.49 -6.06 -26.73
C MET A 116 7.50 -4.95 -26.46
N ALA A 117 7.28 -4.13 -25.45
CA ALA A 117 8.18 -3.06 -25.01
C ALA A 117 7.94 -2.69 -23.55
N VAL A 118 9.00 -2.31 -22.86
CA VAL A 118 8.97 -1.91 -21.44
C VAL A 118 9.76 -0.63 -21.26
N ILE A 119 9.18 0.32 -20.53
CA ILE A 119 9.87 1.53 -20.08
C ILE A 119 9.53 1.79 -18.61
N SER A 120 10.48 2.23 -17.80
CA SER A 120 10.18 2.65 -16.44
C SER A 120 9.44 3.99 -16.44
N LEU A 121 8.55 4.21 -15.46
CA LEU A 121 7.85 5.50 -15.29
C LEU A 121 8.83 6.68 -15.21
N LYS A 122 9.96 6.48 -14.52
CA LYS A 122 11.05 7.47 -14.45
C LYS A 122 11.52 7.92 -15.84
N ASN A 123 11.84 6.97 -16.72
CA ASN A 123 12.33 7.25 -18.05
C ASN A 123 11.21 7.72 -19.00
N TYR A 124 9.99 7.20 -18.81
CA TYR A 124 8.82 7.65 -19.57
C TYR A 124 8.58 9.15 -19.38
N PHE A 125 8.54 9.63 -18.13
CA PHE A 125 8.35 11.05 -17.88
C PHE A 125 9.51 11.93 -18.38
N LYS A 126 10.74 11.40 -18.42
CA LYS A 126 11.90 12.12 -18.99
C LYS A 126 11.83 12.32 -20.51
N LEU A 127 10.90 11.66 -21.20
CA LEU A 127 10.67 11.91 -22.64
C LEU A 127 10.00 13.27 -22.92
N TYR A 128 9.36 13.86 -21.92
CA TYR A 128 8.68 15.15 -22.06
C TYR A 128 9.64 16.32 -21.82
N HIS A 129 9.57 17.32 -22.68
CA HIS A 129 10.40 18.54 -22.55
C HIS A 129 10.06 19.37 -21.32
N LYS A 130 8.81 19.35 -20.89
CA LYS A 130 8.32 20.04 -19.70
C LYS A 130 7.43 19.13 -18.87
N ILE A 131 7.71 19.09 -17.59
CA ILE A 131 6.93 18.35 -16.60
C ILE A 131 6.53 19.34 -15.51
N ALA A 132 5.26 19.35 -15.15
CA ALA A 132 4.73 20.06 -14.00
C ALA A 132 3.65 19.21 -13.31
N GLY A 133 3.42 19.45 -12.05
CA GLY A 133 2.41 18.73 -11.29
C GLY A 133 1.95 19.53 -10.07
N MET A 134 0.78 19.18 -9.56
CA MET A 134 0.21 19.79 -8.36
C MET A 134 -0.21 18.72 -7.38
N SER A 135 0.13 18.94 -6.10
CA SER A 135 -0.30 18.05 -5.01
C SER A 135 -0.26 18.81 -3.68
N GLY A 136 -1.24 18.56 -2.83
CA GLY A 136 -1.26 19.09 -1.45
C GLY A 136 -0.25 18.42 -0.51
N THR A 137 0.50 17.39 -0.97
CA THR A 137 1.36 16.55 -0.12
C THR A 137 2.74 16.30 -0.71
N ILE A 138 3.24 17.19 -1.57
CA ILE A 138 4.47 16.94 -2.33
C ILE A 138 5.76 17.34 -1.59
N MET A 139 5.70 18.37 -0.74
CA MET A 139 6.88 18.92 -0.08
C MET A 139 7.80 17.90 0.62
N PRO A 140 7.29 16.86 1.31
CA PRO A 140 8.15 15.86 1.94
C PRO A 140 9.01 15.03 0.97
N VAL A 141 8.73 15.08 -0.34
CA VAL A 141 9.48 14.34 -1.37
C VAL A 141 10.16 15.26 -2.39
N GLU A 142 10.32 16.54 -2.08
CA GLU A 142 10.97 17.52 -2.93
C GLU A 142 12.37 17.08 -3.35
N ASP A 143 13.19 16.57 -2.41
CA ASP A 143 14.53 16.08 -2.71
C ASP A 143 14.54 14.97 -3.76
N GLU A 144 13.57 14.04 -3.70
CA GLU A 144 13.46 12.95 -4.67
C GLU A 144 13.06 13.50 -6.06
N LEU A 145 12.17 14.47 -6.11
CA LEU A 145 11.74 15.10 -7.37
C LEU A 145 12.87 15.90 -8.01
N LYS A 146 13.64 16.61 -7.21
CA LYS A 146 14.83 17.33 -7.66
C LYS A 146 15.90 16.36 -8.18
N GLU A 147 16.19 15.28 -7.44
CA GLU A 147 17.20 14.29 -7.81
C GLU A 147 16.83 13.53 -9.11
N ILE A 148 15.56 13.15 -9.26
CA ILE A 148 15.13 12.27 -10.37
C ILE A 148 14.75 13.07 -11.62
N TYR A 149 14.03 14.19 -11.46
CA TYR A 149 13.39 14.93 -12.55
C TYR A 149 13.88 16.37 -12.66
N ASN A 150 14.76 16.83 -11.76
CA ASN A 150 15.19 18.22 -11.65
C ASN A 150 14.02 19.22 -11.46
N LEU A 151 12.98 18.78 -10.71
CA LEU A 151 11.81 19.58 -10.40
C LEU A 151 11.97 20.26 -9.05
N HIS A 152 11.64 21.54 -9.02
CA HIS A 152 11.56 22.34 -7.78
C HIS A 152 10.11 22.43 -7.33
N CYS A 153 9.89 22.36 -6.01
CA CYS A 153 8.58 22.51 -5.41
C CYS A 153 8.37 23.93 -4.92
N ALA A 154 7.17 24.46 -5.13
CA ALA A 154 6.74 25.73 -4.58
C ALA A 154 5.42 25.57 -3.83
N THR A 155 5.30 26.21 -2.70
CA THR A 155 4.05 26.21 -1.91
C THR A 155 3.20 27.41 -2.33
N LEU A 156 2.00 27.15 -2.82
CA LEU A 156 1.00 28.17 -3.08
C LEU A 156 0.05 28.29 -1.89
N PRO A 157 -0.22 29.50 -1.40
CA PRO A 157 -1.19 29.71 -0.33
C PRO A 157 -2.59 29.28 -0.80
N THR A 158 -3.40 28.79 0.13
CA THR A 158 -4.80 28.44 -0.15
C THR A 158 -5.65 29.68 -0.40
N HIS A 159 -6.61 29.63 -1.33
CA HIS A 159 -7.52 30.74 -1.62
C HIS A 159 -8.34 31.15 -0.40
N LYS A 160 -8.79 30.19 0.41
CA LYS A 160 -9.47 30.43 1.69
C LYS A 160 -8.67 29.80 2.83
N PRO A 161 -8.67 30.41 4.02
CA PRO A 161 -7.99 29.85 5.17
C PRO A 161 -8.47 28.43 5.51
N LEU A 162 -7.53 27.57 5.90
CA LEU A 162 -7.85 26.23 6.40
C LEU A 162 -8.34 26.34 7.84
N ILE A 163 -9.62 26.08 8.07
CA ILE A 163 -10.26 26.11 9.40
C ILE A 163 -10.52 24.72 9.99
N ARG A 164 -10.08 23.64 9.28
CA ARG A 164 -10.16 22.26 9.76
C ARG A 164 -9.37 22.09 11.06
N LYS A 165 -9.95 21.36 12.00
CA LYS A 165 -9.31 21.01 13.28
C LYS A 165 -8.79 19.59 13.25
N ASP A 166 -7.46 19.43 13.26
CA ASP A 166 -6.81 18.12 13.27
C ASP A 166 -6.47 17.76 14.73
N SER A 167 -7.13 16.70 15.25
CA SER A 167 -6.86 16.20 16.60
C SER A 167 -5.53 15.42 16.63
N PRO A 168 -4.83 15.42 17.77
CA PRO A 168 -3.67 14.55 17.96
C PRO A 168 -4.02 13.08 17.81
N LEU A 169 -3.01 12.26 17.50
CA LEU A 169 -3.14 10.82 17.44
C LEU A 169 -3.61 10.25 18.79
N ARG A 170 -4.69 9.46 18.75
CA ARG A 170 -5.20 8.74 19.91
C ARG A 170 -4.64 7.32 19.92
N ILE A 171 -4.07 6.90 21.04
CA ILE A 171 -3.33 5.66 21.17
C ILE A 171 -3.91 4.81 22.30
N PHE A 172 -4.11 3.52 22.02
CA PHE A 172 -4.73 2.57 22.93
C PHE A 172 -3.79 1.38 23.16
N LYS A 173 -3.96 0.69 24.31
CA LYS A 173 -3.15 -0.48 24.67
C LYS A 173 -3.38 -1.66 23.73
N SER A 174 -4.62 -1.86 23.27
CA SER A 174 -4.97 -2.96 22.37
C SER A 174 -5.79 -2.52 21.17
N ALA A 175 -5.81 -3.36 20.14
CA ALA A 175 -6.63 -3.15 18.94
C ALA A 175 -8.13 -3.13 19.26
N GLN A 176 -8.57 -3.94 20.25
CA GLN A 176 -9.97 -3.98 20.68
C GLN A 176 -10.40 -2.63 21.28
N LEU A 177 -9.63 -2.08 22.21
CA LEU A 177 -9.90 -0.77 22.83
C LEU A 177 -9.90 0.36 21.80
N LYS A 178 -8.96 0.30 20.83
CA LYS A 178 -8.92 1.21 19.68
C LYS A 178 -10.23 1.15 18.86
N ASP A 179 -10.69 -0.05 18.54
CA ASP A 179 -11.91 -0.25 17.77
C ASP A 179 -13.15 0.29 18.51
N ASP A 180 -13.24 0.02 19.80
CA ASP A 180 -14.35 0.50 20.62
C ASP A 180 -14.36 2.04 20.70
N ALA A 181 -13.17 2.66 20.73
CA ALA A 181 -13.03 4.11 20.67
C ALA A 181 -13.41 4.70 19.29
N ILE A 182 -13.06 4.02 18.20
CA ILE A 182 -13.47 4.39 16.84
C ILE A 182 -14.99 4.34 16.70
N ILE A 183 -15.61 3.24 17.16
CA ILE A 183 -17.07 3.06 17.11
C ILE A 183 -17.79 4.14 17.94
N ARG A 184 -17.27 4.45 19.13
CA ARG A 184 -17.80 5.55 19.95
C ARG A 184 -17.73 6.87 19.19
N ALA A 185 -16.58 7.19 18.59
CA ALA A 185 -16.41 8.43 17.82
C ALA A 185 -17.36 8.50 16.62
N ILE A 186 -17.61 7.39 15.90
CA ILE A 186 -18.58 7.31 14.80
C ILE A 186 -20.00 7.56 15.33
N THR A 187 -20.37 6.92 16.44
CA THR A 187 -21.71 7.04 17.04
C THR A 187 -21.99 8.47 17.52
N ASP A 188 -21.00 9.09 18.16
CA ASP A 188 -21.12 10.47 18.67
C ASP A 188 -21.28 11.49 17.53
N ASN A 189 -20.51 11.33 16.45
CA ASN A 189 -20.66 12.16 15.25
C ASN A 189 -22.02 11.96 14.57
N LYS A 190 -22.50 10.71 14.50
CA LYS A 190 -23.85 10.41 13.97
C LYS A 190 -24.94 11.11 14.79
N LYS A 191 -24.86 11.05 16.13
CA LYS A 191 -25.80 11.75 17.04
C LYS A 191 -25.74 13.27 16.87
N ALA A 192 -24.54 13.81 16.58
CA ALA A 192 -24.33 15.23 16.33
C ALA A 192 -24.74 15.71 14.93
N GLY A 193 -25.26 14.82 14.08
CA GLY A 193 -25.64 15.18 12.70
C GLY A 193 -24.45 15.30 11.75
N ARG A 194 -23.24 14.91 12.15
CA ARG A 194 -22.02 15.07 11.36
C ARG A 194 -21.78 13.90 10.41
N PRO A 195 -21.51 14.16 9.13
CA PRO A 195 -21.02 13.13 8.23
C PRO A 195 -19.61 12.67 8.67
N THR A 196 -19.37 11.37 8.59
CA THR A 196 -18.12 10.75 9.02
C THR A 196 -17.54 9.89 7.91
N LEU A 197 -16.29 10.20 7.50
CA LEU A 197 -15.50 9.38 6.60
C LEU A 197 -14.47 8.60 7.41
N VAL A 198 -14.54 7.28 7.34
CA VAL A 198 -13.60 6.39 8.03
C VAL A 198 -12.65 5.79 7.01
N GLY A 199 -11.37 6.09 7.12
CA GLY A 199 -10.30 5.55 6.27
C GLY A 199 -9.57 4.39 6.94
N SER A 200 -9.53 3.24 6.28
CA SER A 200 -8.84 2.03 6.74
C SER A 200 -7.62 1.70 5.86
N ILE A 201 -6.65 0.98 6.42
CA ILE A 201 -5.41 0.61 5.71
C ILE A 201 -5.59 -0.55 4.73
N SER A 202 -6.66 -1.34 4.87
CA SER A 202 -6.93 -2.50 4.02
C SER A 202 -8.41 -2.83 3.93
N ILE A 203 -8.79 -3.63 2.94
CA ILE A 203 -10.16 -4.15 2.78
C ILE A 203 -10.54 -5.00 4.01
N LYS A 204 -9.65 -5.90 4.44
CA LYS A 204 -9.85 -6.75 5.63
C LYS A 204 -10.14 -5.91 6.89
N ARG A 205 -9.37 -4.84 7.08
CA ARG A 205 -9.58 -3.91 8.20
C ARG A 205 -10.93 -3.18 8.11
N SER A 206 -11.29 -2.75 6.91
CA SER A 206 -12.61 -2.17 6.62
C SER A 206 -13.74 -3.14 6.95
N GLU A 207 -13.63 -4.41 6.55
CA GLU A 207 -14.64 -5.44 6.79
C GLU A 207 -14.81 -5.77 8.28
N GLN A 208 -13.70 -5.85 9.03
CA GLN A 208 -13.75 -6.02 10.48
C GLN A 208 -14.52 -4.88 11.18
N LEU A 209 -14.27 -3.64 10.77
CA LEU A 209 -14.99 -2.50 11.31
C LEU A 209 -16.47 -2.54 10.90
N CYS A 210 -16.78 -2.81 9.64
CA CYS A 210 -18.14 -2.93 9.12
C CYS A 210 -18.93 -3.99 9.90
N SER A 211 -18.35 -5.18 10.13
CA SER A 211 -19.00 -6.23 10.93
C SER A 211 -19.33 -5.79 12.37
N LYS A 212 -18.51 -4.91 12.96
CA LYS A 212 -18.80 -4.33 14.28
C LYS A 212 -19.92 -3.32 14.23
N LEU A 213 -19.98 -2.49 13.17
CA LEU A 213 -21.06 -1.53 12.95
C LEU A 213 -22.39 -2.23 12.70
N ASP A 214 -22.39 -3.33 11.94
CA ASP A 214 -23.58 -4.17 11.68
C ASP A 214 -24.17 -4.73 12.97
N LYS A 215 -23.35 -5.26 13.86
CA LYS A 215 -23.78 -5.76 15.18
C LYS A 215 -24.45 -4.69 16.05
N LEU A 216 -24.13 -3.42 15.82
CA LEU A 216 -24.71 -2.28 16.52
C LEU A 216 -25.89 -1.63 15.77
N GLY A 217 -26.29 -2.18 14.64
CA GLY A 217 -27.36 -1.62 13.81
C GLY A 217 -27.03 -0.24 13.22
N ILE A 218 -25.74 0.08 13.04
CA ILE A 218 -25.30 1.37 12.51
C ILE A 218 -25.23 1.28 10.99
N THR A 219 -26.08 2.03 10.29
CA THR A 219 -26.09 2.10 8.82
C THR A 219 -24.87 2.87 8.31
N TYR A 220 -24.18 2.34 7.33
CA TYR A 220 -23.01 2.95 6.67
C TYR A 220 -23.02 2.64 5.17
N ARG A 221 -22.17 3.33 4.42
CA ARG A 221 -21.81 2.99 3.03
C ARG A 221 -20.38 2.50 3.00
N LYS A 222 -20.12 1.45 2.23
CA LYS A 222 -18.78 0.89 2.06
C LYS A 222 -18.22 1.28 0.70
N LEU A 223 -16.96 1.69 0.68
CA LEU A 223 -16.23 2.10 -0.51
C LEU A 223 -14.87 1.40 -0.51
N ASP A 224 -14.76 0.36 -1.31
CA ASP A 224 -13.53 -0.44 -1.46
C ASP A 224 -13.33 -0.88 -2.92
N ALA A 225 -12.25 -1.63 -3.16
CA ALA A 225 -11.90 -2.13 -4.49
C ALA A 225 -12.99 -3.00 -5.15
N LYS A 226 -13.89 -3.58 -4.36
CA LYS A 226 -14.99 -4.43 -4.86
C LYS A 226 -16.18 -3.61 -5.39
N ASN A 227 -16.30 -2.33 -5.00
CA ASN A 227 -17.46 -1.48 -5.26
C ASN A 227 -17.14 -0.23 -6.10
N ILE A 228 -16.24 -0.34 -7.05
CA ILE A 228 -15.76 0.80 -7.86
C ILE A 228 -16.87 1.44 -8.71
N LYS A 229 -17.86 0.66 -9.19
CA LYS A 229 -18.93 1.16 -10.07
C LYS A 229 -19.76 2.28 -9.43
N ASP A 230 -19.96 2.20 -8.11
CA ASP A 230 -20.76 3.17 -7.34
C ASP A 230 -19.92 4.18 -6.56
N GLU A 231 -18.61 4.26 -6.87
CA GLU A 231 -17.65 5.07 -6.14
C GLU A 231 -18.04 6.55 -6.11
N ALA A 232 -18.31 7.13 -7.27
CA ALA A 232 -18.63 8.55 -7.40
C ALA A 232 -19.91 8.94 -6.64
N ASP A 233 -20.95 8.13 -6.74
CA ASP A 233 -22.24 8.33 -6.06
C ASP A 233 -22.11 8.19 -4.53
N THR A 234 -21.34 7.19 -4.09
CA THR A 234 -21.09 6.97 -2.65
C THR A 234 -20.34 8.16 -2.05
N ILE A 235 -19.36 8.68 -2.78
CA ILE A 235 -18.56 9.84 -2.34
C ILE A 235 -19.40 11.10 -2.35
N ALA A 236 -20.20 11.34 -3.38
CA ALA A 236 -21.10 12.49 -3.43
C ALA A 236 -22.05 12.53 -2.23
N LYS A 237 -22.51 11.36 -1.78
CA LYS A 237 -23.39 11.21 -0.62
C LYS A 237 -22.65 11.22 0.73
N ALA A 238 -21.32 11.12 0.77
CA ALA A 238 -20.55 11.09 1.99
C ALA A 238 -20.56 12.42 2.78
N GLY A 239 -20.91 13.53 2.13
CA GLY A 239 -21.04 14.85 2.75
C GLY A 239 -22.42 15.17 3.33
N ILE A 240 -23.40 14.27 3.17
CA ILE A 240 -24.75 14.47 3.71
C ILE A 240 -24.74 14.26 5.23
N GLY A 241 -25.52 15.04 5.96
CA GLY A 241 -25.62 14.90 7.43
C GLY A 241 -25.95 13.45 7.84
N ASN A 242 -25.36 13.00 8.93
CA ASN A 242 -25.45 11.63 9.47
C ASN A 242 -24.86 10.51 8.57
N ALA A 243 -24.32 10.81 7.39
CA ALA A 243 -23.71 9.80 6.54
C ALA A 243 -22.46 9.22 7.19
N ILE A 244 -22.35 7.89 7.21
CA ILE A 244 -21.14 7.19 7.60
C ILE A 244 -20.63 6.48 6.34
N THR A 245 -19.40 6.78 5.95
CA THR A 245 -18.75 6.15 4.80
C THR A 245 -17.46 5.50 5.28
N VAL A 246 -17.34 4.18 5.10
CA VAL A 246 -16.13 3.41 5.40
C VAL A 246 -15.41 3.16 4.09
N SER A 247 -14.16 3.61 3.99
CA SER A 247 -13.36 3.50 2.77
C SER A 247 -11.98 2.92 3.05
N THR A 248 -11.37 2.29 2.06
CA THR A 248 -9.92 2.10 2.02
C THR A 248 -9.23 3.44 1.70
N SER A 249 -7.96 3.57 2.06
CA SER A 249 -7.23 4.84 2.20
C SER A 249 -7.35 5.85 1.06
N VAL A 250 -7.60 5.40 -0.15
CA VAL A 250 -7.50 6.26 -1.36
C VAL A 250 -8.77 6.18 -2.22
N ALA A 251 -9.79 5.45 -1.78
CA ALA A 251 -11.07 5.44 -2.47
C ALA A 251 -11.59 6.88 -2.63
N GLY A 252 -12.11 7.19 -3.79
CA GLY A 252 -12.61 8.53 -4.12
C GLY A 252 -11.56 9.56 -4.48
N ARG A 253 -10.35 9.16 -4.83
CA ARG A 253 -9.34 10.12 -5.32
C ARG A 253 -9.84 10.85 -6.57
N GLY A 254 -9.77 12.19 -6.54
CA GLY A 254 -10.26 13.04 -7.63
C GLY A 254 -11.71 13.50 -7.45
N THR A 255 -12.47 12.93 -6.53
CA THR A 255 -13.86 13.35 -6.25
C THR A 255 -13.91 14.21 -4.98
N ASP A 256 -14.66 15.30 -5.03
CA ASP A 256 -14.83 16.22 -3.90
C ASP A 256 -16.03 15.80 -3.03
N ILE A 257 -15.83 15.78 -1.72
CA ILE A 257 -16.90 15.57 -0.73
C ILE A 257 -17.40 16.94 -0.27
N LYS A 258 -18.55 17.34 -0.75
CA LYS A 258 -19.16 18.60 -0.35
C LYS A 258 -20.10 18.38 0.84
N PRO A 259 -19.82 18.97 2.01
CA PRO A 259 -20.73 18.86 3.14
C PRO A 259 -22.04 19.61 2.85
N SER A 260 -23.17 19.02 3.23
CA SER A 260 -24.48 19.67 3.14
C SER A 260 -24.55 20.85 4.11
N PRO A 261 -25.49 21.80 3.91
CA PRO A 261 -25.65 22.96 4.83
C PRO A 261 -25.82 22.53 6.29
N ASP A 262 -26.55 21.46 6.56
CA ASP A 262 -26.76 20.94 7.92
C ASP A 262 -25.48 20.31 8.46
N ALA A 263 -24.72 19.60 7.61
CA ALA A 263 -23.40 19.07 7.97
C ALA A 263 -22.41 20.20 8.31
N ILE A 264 -22.45 21.32 7.59
CA ILE A 264 -21.62 22.50 7.88
C ILE A 264 -21.97 23.07 9.27
N LYS A 265 -23.26 23.21 9.61
CA LYS A 265 -23.72 23.66 10.93
C LYS A 265 -23.29 22.71 12.05
N ALA A 266 -23.26 21.40 11.76
CA ALA A 266 -22.80 20.37 12.69
C ALA A 266 -21.25 20.30 12.85
N GLY A 267 -20.48 21.14 12.16
CA GLY A 267 -19.03 21.21 12.22
C GLY A 267 -18.31 20.55 11.06
N GLY A 268 -19.02 20.30 9.95
CA GLY A 268 -18.47 19.76 8.70
C GLY A 268 -18.10 18.27 8.75
N LEU A 269 -17.41 17.80 7.72
CA LEU A 269 -17.01 16.41 7.60
C LEU A 269 -15.99 16.01 8.68
N MET A 270 -16.28 14.93 9.39
CA MET A 270 -15.33 14.26 10.28
C MET A 270 -14.57 13.19 9.54
N VAL A 271 -13.24 13.20 9.60
CA VAL A 271 -12.37 12.17 9.06
C VAL A 271 -11.76 11.37 10.20
N ILE A 272 -11.94 10.05 10.15
CA ILE A 272 -11.37 9.10 11.11
C ILE A 272 -10.40 8.19 10.38
N GLY A 273 -9.11 8.18 10.79
CA GLY A 273 -8.13 7.17 10.39
C GLY A 273 -8.14 6.02 11.38
N THR A 274 -8.40 4.80 10.95
CA THR A 274 -8.42 3.63 11.84
C THR A 274 -7.04 3.18 12.28
N ASP A 275 -6.01 3.60 11.55
CA ASP A 275 -4.61 3.26 11.76
C ASP A 275 -3.74 4.37 11.14
N LEU A 276 -2.45 4.43 11.48
CA LEU A 276 -1.48 5.21 10.72
C LEU A 276 -1.07 4.47 9.47
N PHE A 277 -1.05 5.16 8.34
CA PHE A 277 -0.55 4.60 7.09
C PHE A 277 0.98 4.54 7.07
N GLU A 278 1.53 3.79 6.13
CA GLU A 278 2.98 3.66 5.96
C GLU A 278 3.68 5.00 5.61
N SER A 279 2.92 5.99 5.18
CA SER A 279 3.43 7.32 4.80
C SER A 279 2.55 8.42 5.36
N VAL A 280 3.19 9.43 5.95
CA VAL A 280 2.56 10.69 6.39
C VAL A 280 1.79 11.37 5.25
N ARG A 281 2.22 11.18 3.99
CA ARG A 281 1.52 11.73 2.83
C ARG A 281 0.12 11.15 2.66
N VAL A 282 -0.05 9.85 2.91
CA VAL A 282 -1.36 9.18 2.83
C VAL A 282 -2.26 9.67 3.95
N ASP A 283 -1.75 9.80 5.17
CA ASP A 283 -2.49 10.41 6.30
C ASP A 283 -2.97 11.82 5.95
N ARG A 284 -2.08 12.64 5.37
CA ARG A 284 -2.42 14.01 4.92
C ARG A 284 -3.47 14.02 3.81
N GLN A 285 -3.41 13.06 2.87
CA GLN A 285 -4.41 12.92 1.81
C GLN A 285 -5.79 12.55 2.38
N LEU A 286 -5.83 11.66 3.37
CA LEU A 286 -7.07 11.31 4.05
C LEU A 286 -7.62 12.51 4.84
N LYS A 287 -6.80 13.18 5.66
CA LYS A 287 -7.17 14.44 6.35
C LYS A 287 -7.71 15.49 5.36
N GLY A 288 -7.05 15.61 4.22
CA GLY A 288 -7.41 16.56 3.15
C GLY A 288 -8.75 16.29 2.45
N ARG A 289 -9.48 15.23 2.85
CA ARG A 289 -10.86 15.03 2.41
C ARG A 289 -11.84 15.98 3.11
N SER A 290 -11.48 16.48 4.27
CA SER A 290 -12.26 17.42 5.08
C SER A 290 -11.65 18.82 5.08
N GLY A 291 -12.46 19.83 5.34
CA GLY A 291 -12.04 21.23 5.47
C GLY A 291 -11.57 21.84 4.15
N ARG A 292 -12.23 21.51 3.03
CA ARG A 292 -11.92 22.06 1.71
C ARG A 292 -12.61 23.40 1.49
N GLN A 293 -11.99 24.28 0.69
CA GLN A 293 -12.57 25.56 0.28
C GLN A 293 -13.04 26.45 1.44
N GLY A 294 -12.39 26.34 2.62
CA GLY A 294 -12.78 27.10 3.81
C GLY A 294 -13.98 26.50 4.57
N ASP A 295 -14.42 25.30 4.23
CA ASP A 295 -15.46 24.61 5.00
C ASP A 295 -14.92 24.14 6.36
N PRO A 296 -15.78 24.10 7.39
CA PRO A 296 -15.41 23.48 8.66
C PRO A 296 -15.22 21.98 8.48
N GLY A 297 -14.43 21.39 9.37
CA GLY A 297 -14.17 19.97 9.39
C GLY A 297 -13.20 19.58 10.48
N SER A 298 -13.01 18.30 10.68
CA SER A 298 -12.00 17.81 11.62
C SER A 298 -11.47 16.43 11.23
N SER A 299 -10.32 16.08 11.79
CA SER A 299 -9.77 14.73 11.64
C SER A 299 -9.21 14.21 12.95
N VAL A 300 -9.25 12.89 13.11
CA VAL A 300 -8.60 12.15 14.19
C VAL A 300 -8.08 10.82 13.68
N PHE A 301 -6.91 10.42 14.14
CA PHE A 301 -6.33 9.11 13.87
C PHE A 301 -6.25 8.30 15.15
N PHE A 302 -6.44 7.00 15.03
CA PHE A 302 -6.39 6.05 16.12
C PHE A 302 -5.24 5.07 15.90
N ALA A 303 -4.58 4.67 16.97
CA ALA A 303 -3.52 3.67 16.95
C ALA A 303 -3.58 2.78 18.19
N SER A 304 -2.90 1.65 18.15
CA SER A 304 -2.73 0.74 19.28
C SER A 304 -1.30 0.21 19.36
N LEU A 305 -0.89 -0.28 20.52
CA LEU A 305 0.41 -0.92 20.68
C LEU A 305 0.56 -2.22 19.85
N GLU A 306 -0.55 -2.74 19.34
CA GLU A 306 -0.58 -3.94 18.48
C GLU A 306 -0.49 -3.62 16.99
N ASP A 307 -0.41 -2.33 16.61
CA ASP A 307 -0.43 -1.94 15.20
C ASP A 307 0.85 -2.33 14.48
N GLN A 308 0.68 -2.83 13.24
CA GLN A 308 1.80 -3.32 12.42
C GLN A 308 2.86 -2.26 12.12
N ILE A 309 2.51 -0.97 12.14
CA ILE A 309 3.46 0.12 11.89
C ILE A 309 4.64 0.08 12.87
N LEU A 310 4.41 -0.35 14.10
CA LEU A 310 5.42 -0.45 15.15
C LEU A 310 6.52 -1.47 14.84
N LYS A 311 6.27 -2.46 13.97
CA LYS A 311 7.31 -3.40 13.49
C LYS A 311 8.47 -2.70 12.76
N ASN A 312 8.33 -1.43 12.40
CA ASN A 312 9.38 -0.62 11.82
C ASN A 312 10.29 0.04 12.88
N LEU A 313 10.03 -0.17 14.16
CA LEU A 313 10.93 0.21 15.25
C LEU A 313 12.04 -0.81 15.46
N LYS A 314 13.14 -0.37 16.07
CA LYS A 314 14.17 -1.28 16.57
C LYS A 314 13.66 -1.96 17.85
N GLN A 315 14.16 -3.16 18.16
CA GLN A 315 13.73 -3.93 19.34
C GLN A 315 13.80 -3.09 20.63
N LYS A 316 14.90 -2.36 20.85
CA LYS A 316 15.06 -1.47 22.01
C LYS A 316 13.93 -0.43 22.15
N ASP A 317 13.47 0.13 21.03
CA ASP A 317 12.38 1.12 21.04
C ASP A 317 11.04 0.44 21.35
N LEU A 318 10.83 -0.80 20.87
CA LEU A 318 9.64 -1.60 21.16
C LEU A 318 9.58 -1.94 22.64
N ASP A 319 10.67 -2.46 23.21
CA ASP A 319 10.75 -2.79 24.64
C ASP A 319 10.47 -1.55 25.51
N SER A 320 11.04 -0.39 25.11
CA SER A 320 10.79 0.87 25.81
C SER A 320 9.32 1.31 25.73
N LEU A 321 8.71 1.14 24.56
CA LEU A 321 7.29 1.48 24.35
C LEU A 321 6.36 0.55 25.12
N GLU A 322 6.66 -0.74 25.20
CA GLU A 322 5.90 -1.73 25.97
C GLU A 322 5.96 -1.42 27.46
N HIS A 323 7.17 -1.14 28.00
CA HIS A 323 7.34 -0.73 29.39
C HIS A 323 6.57 0.56 29.69
N LEU A 324 6.66 1.55 28.80
CA LEU A 324 5.93 2.80 28.92
C LEU A 324 4.42 2.58 28.89
N GLY A 325 3.92 1.75 27.94
CA GLY A 325 2.51 1.40 27.85
C GLY A 325 1.97 0.65 29.09
N ALA A 326 2.80 -0.21 29.69
CA ALA A 326 2.46 -0.93 30.91
C ALA A 326 2.38 0.00 32.14
N SER A 327 3.15 1.11 32.18
CA SER A 327 3.17 2.05 33.29
C SER A 327 1.88 2.88 33.45
N TYR A 328 1.10 3.03 32.37
CA TYR A 328 -0.17 3.76 32.44
C TYR A 328 -1.28 2.88 33.00
N SER A 329 -2.13 3.43 33.88
CA SER A 329 -3.31 2.76 34.41
C SER A 329 -4.52 2.81 33.46
N THR A 330 -4.53 3.75 32.52
CA THR A 330 -5.63 4.00 31.58
C THR A 330 -5.49 3.17 30.30
N ASP A 331 -6.61 2.87 29.66
CA ASP A 331 -6.68 2.17 28.39
C ASP A 331 -6.18 3.04 27.20
N GLU A 332 -6.44 4.34 27.26
CA GLU A 332 -5.92 5.34 26.35
C GLU A 332 -4.62 5.94 26.89
N ILE A 333 -3.56 5.84 26.08
CA ILE A 333 -2.20 6.25 26.44
C ILE A 333 -1.66 7.32 25.48
N SER A 334 -2.52 8.26 25.10
CA SER A 334 -2.28 9.27 24.06
C SER A 334 -1.35 10.39 24.53
N THR A 335 -0.21 10.08 25.14
CA THR A 335 0.81 11.07 25.56
C THR A 335 1.75 11.43 24.40
N ASP A 336 2.39 12.60 24.50
CA ASP A 336 3.35 13.02 23.47
C ASP A 336 4.59 12.12 23.41
N GLU A 337 4.95 11.52 24.54
CA GLU A 337 6.04 10.55 24.59
C GLU A 337 5.71 9.29 23.78
N VAL A 338 4.53 8.70 23.96
CA VAL A 338 4.08 7.54 23.20
C VAL A 338 3.92 7.88 21.71
N ARG A 339 3.35 9.07 21.38
CA ARG A 339 3.22 9.53 19.99
C ARG A 339 4.54 9.59 19.23
N LYS A 340 5.66 9.95 19.89
CA LYS A 340 6.98 9.98 19.27
C LYS A 340 7.40 8.63 18.71
N TYR A 341 7.07 7.50 19.35
CA TYR A 341 7.38 6.16 18.83
C TYR A 341 6.61 5.87 17.57
N PHE A 342 5.33 6.20 17.49
CA PHE A 342 4.53 6.02 16.27
C PHE A 342 5.06 6.88 15.12
N HIS A 343 5.39 8.14 15.36
CA HIS A 343 6.03 8.98 14.33
C HIS A 343 7.39 8.45 13.90
N LYS A 344 8.20 7.94 14.83
CA LYS A 344 9.49 7.29 14.53
C LYS A 344 9.29 6.04 13.68
N ALA A 345 8.32 5.21 14.00
CA ALA A 345 7.99 4.01 13.23
C ALA A 345 7.59 4.34 11.78
N GLN A 346 6.74 5.35 11.62
CA GLN A 346 6.31 5.83 10.30
C GLN A 346 7.48 6.42 9.50
N LEU A 347 8.33 7.22 10.12
CA LEU A 347 9.53 7.79 9.49
C LEU A 347 10.52 6.70 9.06
N ASN A 348 10.74 5.68 9.90
CA ASN A 348 11.59 4.54 9.54
C ASN A 348 11.05 3.81 8.32
N ARG A 349 9.73 3.60 8.25
CA ARG A 349 9.08 2.98 7.09
C ARG A 349 9.24 3.82 5.82
N GLU A 350 9.00 5.12 5.91
CA GLU A 350 9.19 6.04 4.77
C GLU A 350 10.64 6.03 4.27
N ASN A 351 11.63 6.09 5.16
CA ASN A 351 13.05 6.03 4.83
C ASN A 351 13.42 4.69 4.16
N TYR A 352 12.88 3.58 4.66
CA TYR A 352 13.06 2.28 4.02
C TYR A 352 12.50 2.25 2.59
N LEU A 353 11.28 2.74 2.40
CA LEU A 353 10.65 2.80 1.08
C LEU A 353 11.39 3.76 0.14
N LYS A 354 11.86 4.92 0.66
CA LYS A 354 12.69 5.86 -0.09
C LYS A 354 13.99 5.20 -0.57
N LYS A 355 14.67 4.46 0.31
CA LYS A 355 15.88 3.71 -0.04
C LYS A 355 15.60 2.69 -1.14
N ARG A 356 14.54 1.90 -1.03
CA ARG A 356 14.14 0.92 -2.05
C ARG A 356 13.87 1.58 -3.41
N ARG A 357 13.13 2.70 -3.44
CA ARG A 357 12.88 3.44 -4.69
C ARG A 357 14.19 3.91 -5.35
N LYS A 358 15.13 4.43 -4.55
CA LYS A 358 16.46 4.84 -5.05
C LYS A 358 17.27 3.66 -5.61
N GLU A 359 17.25 2.52 -4.94
CA GLU A 359 17.92 1.30 -5.43
C GLU A 359 17.32 0.81 -6.74
N THR A 360 15.96 0.81 -6.86
CA THR A 360 15.28 0.46 -8.11
C THR A 360 15.62 1.44 -9.22
N ALA A 361 15.65 2.74 -8.93
CA ALA A 361 16.02 3.78 -9.90
C ALA A 361 17.46 3.62 -10.42
N ARG A 362 18.41 3.27 -9.53
CA ARG A 362 19.81 3.00 -9.92
C ARG A 362 19.95 1.78 -10.83
N LYS A 363 19.20 0.70 -10.53
CA LYS A 363 19.20 -0.50 -11.40
C LYS A 363 18.66 -0.16 -12.80
N ASP A 364 17.61 0.64 -12.86
CA ASP A 364 17.04 1.09 -14.13
C ASP A 364 18.02 1.98 -14.91
N ASP A 365 18.83 2.82 -14.23
CA ASP A 365 19.85 3.64 -14.88
C ASP A 365 20.93 2.81 -15.60
N ILE A 366 21.20 1.59 -15.15
CA ILE A 366 22.11 0.64 -15.79
C ILE A 366 21.47 -0.01 -17.01
N ILE A 367 20.19 -0.37 -16.92
CA ILE A 367 19.46 -1.12 -17.94
C ILE A 367 18.93 -0.18 -19.05
N ALA A 368 18.58 1.04 -18.71
CA ALA A 368 17.92 1.98 -19.64
C ALA A 368 18.75 2.28 -20.92
N PRO A 369 20.08 2.49 -20.87
CA PRO A 369 20.90 2.68 -22.08
C PRO A 369 20.91 1.43 -22.97
N GLN A 370 20.98 0.23 -22.39
CA GLN A 370 20.94 -1.03 -23.13
C GLN A 370 19.59 -1.22 -23.83
N ARG A 371 18.49 -0.95 -23.11
CA ARG A 371 17.13 -0.99 -23.64
C ARG A 371 16.95 0.02 -24.78
N LYS A 372 17.45 1.23 -24.63
CA LYS A 372 17.41 2.27 -25.66
C LYS A 372 18.09 1.80 -26.95
N LYS A 373 19.32 1.29 -26.84
CA LYS A 373 20.09 0.76 -27.99
C LYS A 373 19.36 -0.39 -28.67
N PHE A 374 18.81 -1.31 -27.89
CA PHE A 374 18.03 -2.41 -28.44
C PHE A 374 16.78 -1.92 -29.19
N TYR A 375 16.05 -0.97 -28.64
CA TYR A 375 14.86 -0.43 -29.31
C TYR A 375 15.19 0.40 -30.54
N GLU A 376 16.31 1.12 -30.55
CA GLU A 376 16.80 1.81 -31.76
C GLU A 376 17.07 0.81 -32.88
N GLN A 377 17.76 -0.28 -32.60
CA GLN A 377 18.02 -1.34 -33.57
C GLN A 377 16.73 -2.01 -34.04
N ARG A 378 15.83 -2.37 -33.12
CA ARG A 378 14.53 -2.96 -33.47
C ARG A 378 13.72 -2.02 -34.35
N ASN A 379 13.64 -0.76 -34.01
CA ASN A 379 12.87 0.24 -34.78
C ASN A 379 13.49 0.48 -36.16
N ALA A 380 14.82 0.45 -36.29
CA ALA A 380 15.48 0.50 -37.57
C ALA A 380 15.06 -0.65 -38.49
N VAL A 381 14.90 -1.86 -37.94
CA VAL A 381 14.41 -3.03 -38.72
C VAL A 381 12.92 -2.92 -39.05
N LEU A 382 12.10 -2.47 -38.09
CA LEU A 382 10.64 -2.43 -38.28
C LEU A 382 10.15 -1.28 -39.17
N PHE A 383 10.88 -0.17 -39.20
CA PHE A 383 10.47 1.06 -39.91
C PHE A 383 11.39 1.45 -41.08
N CYS A 384 12.41 0.62 -41.39
CA CYS A 384 13.20 0.73 -42.61
C CYS A 384 12.55 -0.03 -43.78
N ALA A 385 11.27 0.21 -44.03
CA ALA A 385 10.59 -0.29 -45.23
C ALA A 385 10.11 0.91 -46.06
#